data_6dec8773b9fe673f613fe06ab36cdfe2
#
_entry.id   6dec8773b9fe673f613fe06ab36cdfe2
#
_cell.length_a   1.000
_cell.length_b   1.000
_cell.length_c   1.000
_cell.angle_alpha   90.00
_cell.angle_beta   90.00
_cell.angle_gamma   90.00
#
_symmetry.space_group_name_H-M   'P 1'
#
loop_
_entity.id
_entity.type
_entity.pdbx_description
1 polymer ?
#
loop_
_entity_poly.entity_id
_entity_poly.type
_entity_poly.pdbx_seq_one_letter_code
_entity_poly.pdbx_strand_id
1 'polypeptide(L)'
;MKSLEHTGRVSFEISNRCNYAHIHNRCPASQAGPPNTLPFAIIHRVMEILSGQRYSRKICFHTYNEPTMDPRLQHLIRMARTACPKSDIFIYTNGAILDQTLLNELAEAGASSFRVSAYDDSEYERLIKLKTDIRFKVNRVEIEKTWIERMGVYDLPENGSTEPCYAPLTDIQITHAGKVRLCCVDWKSRITFGDLHRETLRKVLPRLHEIYEKLSKGERIFPLCRRCGTRRRIG
;
A
#
# COMPACT_ATOMS: atom_id res chain seq x y z
N MET A 1 -14.06 0.37 -21.79
CA MET A 1 -12.87 -0.03 -21.04
C MET A 1 -13.10 0.36 -19.58
N LYS A 2 -13.05 -0.57 -18.61
CA LYS A 2 -13.25 -0.21 -17.19
C LYS A 2 -12.16 0.77 -16.76
N SER A 3 -12.54 1.86 -16.12
CA SER A 3 -11.66 2.99 -15.75
C SER A 3 -11.13 2.87 -14.32
N LEU A 4 -10.13 3.68 -13.99
CA LEU A 4 -9.61 3.86 -12.63
C LEU A 4 -10.40 4.94 -11.84
N GLU A 5 -11.60 5.28 -12.29
CA GLU A 5 -12.41 6.37 -11.73
C GLU A 5 -12.69 6.21 -10.23
N HIS A 6 -12.97 4.99 -9.79
CA HIS A 6 -13.20 4.66 -8.38
C HIS A 6 -11.91 4.33 -7.61
N THR A 7 -10.75 4.39 -8.28
CA THR A 7 -9.48 4.05 -7.63
C THR A 7 -8.92 5.26 -6.90
N GLY A 8 -9.03 5.24 -5.59
CA GLY A 8 -8.48 6.29 -4.72
C GLY A 8 -6.97 6.18 -4.53
N ARG A 9 -6.43 4.95 -4.64
CA ARG A 9 -5.01 4.68 -4.43
C ARG A 9 -4.54 3.48 -5.25
N VAL A 10 -3.30 3.57 -5.74
CA VAL A 10 -2.54 2.42 -6.25
C VAL A 10 -1.31 2.24 -5.36
N SER A 11 -1.20 1.06 -4.76
CA SER A 11 -0.14 0.72 -3.81
C SER A 11 0.77 -0.36 -4.41
N PHE A 12 2.05 -0.05 -4.51
CA PHE A 12 3.09 -0.99 -4.92
C PHE A 12 3.85 -1.47 -3.69
N GLU A 13 3.75 -2.74 -3.35
CA GLU A 13 4.65 -3.36 -2.39
C GLU A 13 5.96 -3.64 -3.10
N ILE A 14 6.87 -2.64 -3.10
CA ILE A 14 8.09 -2.67 -3.92
C ILE A 14 9.09 -3.73 -3.51
N SER A 15 9.02 -4.18 -2.25
CA SER A 15 9.79 -5.30 -1.71
C SER A 15 9.00 -6.01 -0.60
N ASN A 16 9.54 -7.11 -0.07
CA ASN A 16 9.03 -7.75 1.16
C ASN A 16 9.93 -7.46 2.37
N ARG A 17 10.75 -6.41 2.33
CA ARG A 17 11.73 -6.08 3.38
C ARG A 17 11.22 -4.99 4.30
N CYS A 18 11.43 -5.19 5.62
CA CYS A 18 11.19 -4.17 6.62
C CYS A 18 12.22 -4.36 7.76
N ASN A 19 12.91 -3.28 8.14
CA ASN A 19 13.89 -3.29 9.24
C ASN A 19 13.25 -3.52 10.61
N TYR A 20 11.93 -3.30 10.74
CA TYR A 20 11.17 -3.59 11.96
C TYR A 20 10.44 -4.95 11.93
N ALA A 21 10.69 -5.79 10.94
CA ALA A 21 10.01 -7.09 10.80
C ALA A 21 10.17 -7.98 12.05
N HIS A 22 11.34 -7.93 12.72
CA HIS A 22 11.63 -8.70 13.92
C HIS A 22 11.02 -8.12 15.21
N ILE A 23 10.65 -6.83 15.22
CA ILE A 23 10.01 -6.15 16.35
C ILE A 23 8.49 -6.30 16.27
N HIS A 24 7.94 -6.26 15.08
CA HIS A 24 6.51 -6.31 14.81
C HIS A 24 6.01 -7.74 14.59
N ASN A 25 5.97 -8.55 15.62
CA ASN A 25 5.49 -9.93 15.53
C ASN A 25 4.04 -10.08 15.01
N ARG A 26 3.22 -9.03 15.10
CA ARG A 26 1.85 -8.99 14.56
C ARG A 26 1.74 -8.37 13.16
N CYS A 27 2.86 -7.91 12.60
CA CYS A 27 2.91 -7.38 11.24
C CYS A 27 3.22 -8.50 10.25
N PRO A 28 2.51 -8.56 9.11
CA PRO A 28 2.83 -9.51 8.04
C PRO A 28 4.28 -9.49 7.56
N ALA A 29 4.99 -8.36 7.71
CA ALA A 29 6.41 -8.27 7.41
C ALA A 29 7.26 -9.27 8.22
N SER A 30 6.84 -9.64 9.43
CA SER A 30 7.51 -10.66 10.27
C SER A 30 7.45 -12.07 9.67
N GLN A 31 6.52 -12.31 8.76
CA GLN A 31 6.32 -13.59 8.06
C GLN A 31 6.83 -13.53 6.61
N ALA A 32 7.58 -12.49 6.24
CA ALA A 32 8.14 -12.36 4.91
C ALA A 32 9.11 -13.52 4.63
N GLY A 33 8.96 -14.15 3.47
CA GLY A 33 9.90 -15.15 2.97
C GLY A 33 11.26 -14.54 2.55
N PRO A 34 12.05 -15.28 1.77
CA PRO A 34 13.32 -14.76 1.24
C PRO A 34 13.18 -13.39 0.59
N PRO A 35 14.22 -12.54 0.62
CA PRO A 35 14.17 -11.20 0.02
C PRO A 35 13.69 -11.23 -1.43
N ASN A 36 12.67 -10.45 -1.72
CA ASN A 36 12.11 -10.30 -3.05
C ASN A 36 11.70 -8.86 -3.32
N THR A 37 11.76 -8.43 -4.57
CA THR A 37 11.39 -7.09 -5.01
C THR A 37 10.47 -7.14 -6.21
N LEU A 38 9.50 -6.23 -6.26
CA LEU A 38 8.66 -6.04 -7.43
C LEU A 38 9.53 -5.58 -8.61
N PRO A 39 9.52 -6.30 -9.76
CA PRO A 39 10.33 -5.93 -10.92
C PRO A 39 9.99 -4.53 -11.43
N PHE A 40 11.03 -3.76 -11.76
CA PHE A 40 10.89 -2.41 -12.29
C PHE A 40 9.98 -2.37 -13.52
N ALA A 41 10.11 -3.33 -14.44
CA ALA A 41 9.30 -3.43 -15.65
C ALA A 41 7.78 -3.54 -15.35
N ILE A 42 7.39 -4.18 -14.25
CA ILE A 42 5.98 -4.26 -13.85
C ILE A 42 5.51 -2.88 -13.38
N ILE A 43 6.29 -2.21 -12.53
CA ILE A 43 5.95 -0.86 -12.03
C ILE A 43 5.81 0.10 -13.21
N HIS A 44 6.77 0.08 -14.14
CA HIS A 44 6.77 0.92 -15.34
C HIS A 44 5.50 0.72 -16.17
N ARG A 45 5.17 -0.54 -16.54
CA ARG A 45 3.94 -0.84 -17.30
C ARG A 45 2.66 -0.39 -16.60
N VAL A 46 2.62 -0.47 -15.27
CA VAL A 46 1.47 0.05 -14.51
C VAL A 46 1.44 1.57 -14.58
N MET A 47 2.56 2.25 -14.43
CA MET A 47 2.65 3.72 -14.56
C MET A 47 2.21 4.21 -15.94
N GLU A 48 2.55 3.51 -17.02
CA GLU A 48 2.06 3.81 -18.36
C GLU A 48 0.52 3.74 -18.44
N ILE A 49 -0.09 2.75 -17.79
CA ILE A 49 -1.55 2.62 -17.73
C ILE A 49 -2.16 3.78 -16.93
N LEU A 50 -1.57 4.15 -15.78
CA LEU A 50 -2.04 5.26 -14.95
C LEU A 50 -1.93 6.58 -15.73
N SER A 51 -0.81 6.82 -16.40
CA SER A 51 -0.57 8.00 -17.23
C SER A 51 -1.60 8.10 -18.36
N GLY A 52 -1.81 7.02 -19.10
CA GLY A 52 -2.79 6.96 -20.19
C GLY A 52 -4.24 7.21 -19.75
N GLN A 53 -4.56 6.98 -18.48
CA GLN A 53 -5.87 7.30 -17.87
C GLN A 53 -5.86 8.65 -17.11
N ARG A 54 -4.79 9.43 -17.19
CA ARG A 54 -4.62 10.71 -16.49
C ARG A 54 -4.88 10.59 -14.99
N TYR A 55 -4.40 9.50 -14.40
CA TYR A 55 -4.61 9.23 -12.98
C TYR A 55 -4.03 10.36 -12.11
N SER A 56 -4.84 10.86 -11.17
CA SER A 56 -4.50 12.02 -10.34
C SER A 56 -4.76 11.80 -8.83
N ARG A 57 -4.96 10.53 -8.44
CA ARG A 57 -5.18 10.17 -7.03
C ARG A 57 -3.87 9.71 -6.38
N LYS A 58 -3.93 8.92 -5.32
CA LYS A 58 -2.75 8.53 -4.54
C LYS A 58 -1.95 7.40 -5.18
N ILE A 59 -0.63 7.54 -5.16
CA ILE A 59 0.33 6.49 -5.49
C ILE A 59 1.22 6.25 -4.26
N CYS A 60 1.36 4.98 -3.86
CA CYS A 60 2.16 4.58 -2.71
C CYS A 60 3.13 3.46 -3.07
N PHE A 61 4.30 3.43 -2.41
CA PHE A 61 5.34 2.41 -2.62
C PHE A 61 5.51 1.46 -1.43
N HIS A 62 4.42 1.22 -0.71
CA HIS A 62 4.42 0.30 0.43
C HIS A 62 3.10 -0.45 0.55
N THR A 63 3.16 -1.59 1.24
CA THR A 63 2.05 -2.24 1.91
C THR A 63 2.53 -2.87 3.23
N TYR A 64 3.46 -3.80 3.17
CA TYR A 64 4.11 -4.45 4.31
C TYR A 64 5.64 -4.32 4.28
N ASN A 65 6.17 -3.64 3.29
CA ASN A 65 7.58 -3.28 3.20
C ASN A 65 7.85 -1.92 3.85
N GLU A 66 9.10 -1.69 4.22
CA GLU A 66 9.61 -0.35 4.51
C GLU A 66 10.19 0.25 3.22
N PRO A 67 9.55 1.27 2.61
CA PRO A 67 9.96 1.76 1.30
C PRO A 67 11.34 2.43 1.31
N THR A 68 11.75 3.07 2.40
CA THR A 68 13.04 3.76 2.49
C THR A 68 14.24 2.80 2.51
N MET A 69 14.02 1.50 2.72
CA MET A 69 15.04 0.46 2.55
C MET A 69 15.31 0.09 1.10
N ASP A 70 14.47 0.50 0.16
CA ASP A 70 14.65 0.17 -1.27
C ASP A 70 15.44 1.28 -1.95
N PRO A 71 16.67 1.01 -2.44
CA PRO A 71 17.51 2.03 -3.07
C PRO A 71 16.90 2.62 -4.35
N ARG A 72 15.88 1.97 -4.91
CA ARG A 72 15.15 2.44 -6.10
C ARG A 72 14.09 3.48 -5.76
N LEU A 73 13.75 3.71 -4.48
CA LEU A 73 12.59 4.53 -4.08
C LEU A 73 12.61 5.92 -4.72
N GLN A 74 13.74 6.61 -4.68
CA GLN A 74 13.88 7.94 -5.28
C GLN A 74 13.56 7.92 -6.79
N HIS A 75 14.09 6.93 -7.51
CA HIS A 75 13.82 6.76 -8.93
C HIS A 75 12.34 6.42 -9.20
N LEU A 76 11.73 5.57 -8.38
CA LEU A 76 10.31 5.20 -8.49
C LEU A 76 9.39 6.43 -8.26
N ILE A 77 9.75 7.30 -7.31
CA ILE A 77 9.04 8.56 -7.06
C ILE A 77 9.12 9.48 -8.29
N ARG A 78 10.33 9.68 -8.86
CA ARG A 78 10.50 10.49 -10.09
C ARG A 78 9.68 9.94 -11.25
N MET A 79 9.71 8.64 -11.45
CA MET A 79 8.91 7.98 -12.50
C MET A 79 7.41 8.20 -12.28
N ALA A 80 6.92 8.06 -11.05
CA ALA A 80 5.51 8.29 -10.73
C ALA A 80 5.12 9.76 -10.94
N ARG A 81 5.98 10.71 -10.55
CA ARG A 81 5.75 12.14 -10.76
C ARG A 81 5.68 12.50 -12.25
N THR A 82 6.58 11.93 -13.05
CA THR A 82 6.58 12.14 -14.51
C THR A 82 5.34 11.53 -15.16
N ALA A 83 4.98 10.30 -14.81
CA ALA A 83 3.83 9.61 -15.39
C ALA A 83 2.48 10.20 -14.95
N CYS A 84 2.39 10.66 -13.70
CA CYS A 84 1.16 11.13 -13.06
C CYS A 84 1.41 12.45 -12.32
N PRO A 85 1.61 13.58 -13.03
CA PRO A 85 2.08 14.84 -12.44
C PRO A 85 1.11 15.44 -11.40
N LYS A 86 -0.16 15.11 -11.45
CA LYS A 86 -1.19 15.60 -10.51
C LYS A 86 -1.46 14.62 -9.34
N SER A 87 -0.82 13.46 -9.31
CA SER A 87 -1.03 12.47 -8.25
C SER A 87 -0.37 12.89 -6.93
N ASP A 88 -1.00 12.51 -5.82
CA ASP A 88 -0.41 12.56 -4.48
C ASP A 88 0.51 11.34 -4.31
N ILE A 89 1.82 11.55 -4.45
CA ILE A 89 2.83 10.51 -4.22
C ILE A 89 3.10 10.47 -2.73
N PHE A 90 2.51 9.48 -2.08
CA PHE A 90 2.42 9.39 -0.63
C PHE A 90 3.35 8.31 -0.08
N ILE A 91 4.20 8.69 0.86
CA ILE A 91 5.17 7.79 1.49
C ILE A 91 4.74 7.48 2.93
N TYR A 92 4.45 6.19 3.18
CA TYR A 92 4.37 5.66 4.53
C TYR A 92 5.73 5.04 4.87
N THR A 93 6.27 5.37 6.03
CA THR A 93 7.56 4.83 6.49
C THR A 93 7.55 4.69 8.02
N ASN A 94 8.36 3.77 8.53
CA ASN A 94 8.64 3.72 9.96
C ASN A 94 9.65 4.80 10.41
N GLY A 95 10.32 5.46 9.46
CA GLY A 95 11.19 6.59 9.72
C GLY A 95 12.56 6.25 10.29
N ALA A 96 12.87 4.98 10.58
CA ALA A 96 14.12 4.62 11.26
C ALA A 96 15.38 5.07 10.51
N ILE A 97 15.35 5.02 9.17
CA ILE A 97 16.48 5.46 8.34
C ILE A 97 16.24 6.83 7.67
N LEU A 98 15.10 7.48 7.98
CA LEU A 98 14.77 8.78 7.43
C LEU A 98 15.49 9.88 8.21
N ASP A 99 16.42 10.54 7.57
CA ASP A 99 17.08 11.75 8.04
C ASP A 99 16.70 12.96 7.18
N GLN A 100 17.27 14.11 7.48
CA GLN A 100 16.97 15.36 6.73
C GLN A 100 17.41 15.26 5.26
N THR A 101 18.53 14.64 4.99
CA THR A 101 19.08 14.47 3.63
C THR A 101 18.14 13.61 2.79
N LEU A 102 17.80 12.40 3.28
CA LEU A 102 16.90 11.50 2.58
C LEU A 102 15.51 12.12 2.40
N LEU A 103 14.99 12.83 3.41
CA LEU A 103 13.69 13.52 3.31
C LEU A 103 13.71 14.54 2.17
N ASN A 104 14.76 15.37 2.07
CA ASN A 104 14.92 16.36 1.02
C ASN A 104 15.02 15.69 -0.36
N GLU A 105 15.86 14.66 -0.50
CA GLU A 105 16.03 13.92 -1.76
C GLU A 105 14.72 13.30 -2.28
N LEU A 106 13.91 12.74 -1.38
CA LEU A 106 12.62 12.15 -1.74
C LEU A 106 11.58 13.22 -2.08
N ALA A 107 11.61 14.39 -1.39
CA ALA A 107 10.76 15.53 -1.72
C ALA A 107 11.12 16.10 -3.09
N GLU A 108 12.41 16.32 -3.37
CA GLU A 108 12.91 16.78 -4.68
C GLU A 108 12.61 15.78 -5.81
N ALA A 109 12.62 14.50 -5.50
CA ALA A 109 12.19 13.47 -6.46
C ALA A 109 10.71 13.57 -6.82
N GLY A 110 9.90 14.30 -6.03
CA GLY A 110 8.49 14.55 -6.28
C GLY A 110 7.52 13.89 -5.32
N ALA A 111 7.97 13.41 -4.15
CA ALA A 111 7.05 13.00 -3.08
C ALA A 111 6.18 14.19 -2.67
N SER A 112 4.89 13.94 -2.42
CA SER A 112 3.92 14.99 -2.05
C SER A 112 3.66 15.02 -0.55
N SER A 113 3.82 13.88 0.11
CA SER A 113 3.49 13.77 1.51
C SER A 113 4.11 12.54 2.17
N PHE A 114 4.39 12.68 3.46
CA PHE A 114 4.87 11.61 4.33
C PHE A 114 3.94 11.38 5.51
N ARG A 115 3.75 10.12 5.84
CA ARG A 115 3.23 9.71 7.14
C ARG A 115 4.22 8.74 7.77
N VAL A 116 4.81 9.20 8.86
CA VAL A 116 5.83 8.45 9.59
C VAL A 116 5.20 7.83 10.83
N SER A 117 5.48 6.56 11.06
CA SER A 117 5.08 5.81 12.26
C SER A 117 6.31 5.60 13.15
N ALA A 118 6.49 6.44 14.15
CA ALA A 118 7.53 6.28 15.15
C ALA A 118 7.08 5.28 16.21
N TYR A 119 7.91 4.28 16.50
CA TYR A 119 7.55 3.18 17.41
C TYR A 119 8.16 3.30 18.80
N ASP A 120 9.01 4.30 19.03
CA ASP A 120 9.54 4.69 20.34
C ASP A 120 9.66 6.20 20.46
N ASP A 121 9.93 6.68 21.67
CA ASP A 121 9.96 8.12 21.96
C ASP A 121 11.19 8.79 21.35
N SER A 122 12.33 8.14 21.34
CA SER A 122 13.57 8.68 20.79
C SER A 122 13.45 8.93 19.28
N GLU A 123 12.88 7.98 18.55
CA GLU A 123 12.57 8.10 17.12
C GLU A 123 11.54 9.20 16.87
N TYR A 124 10.49 9.28 17.71
CA TYR A 124 9.49 10.33 17.58
C TYR A 124 10.12 11.72 17.73
N GLU A 125 10.91 11.93 18.80
CA GLU A 125 11.58 13.21 19.08
C GLU A 125 12.61 13.60 18.00
N ARG A 126 13.27 12.63 17.39
CA ARG A 126 14.15 12.84 16.26
C ARG A 126 13.38 13.27 15.01
N LEU A 127 12.32 12.55 14.68
CA LEU A 127 11.56 12.72 13.46
C LEU A 127 10.75 14.02 13.41
N ILE A 128 10.19 14.48 14.53
CA ILE A 128 9.45 15.75 14.59
C ILE A 128 10.33 17.00 14.38
N LYS A 129 11.66 16.85 14.49
CA LYS A 129 12.62 17.93 14.23
C LYS A 129 12.95 18.11 12.75
N LEU A 130 12.63 17.14 11.90
CA LEU A 130 12.85 17.25 10.46
C LEU A 130 12.00 18.37 9.85
N LYS A 131 12.56 19.07 8.89
CA LYS A 131 11.94 20.24 8.23
C LYS A 131 11.70 19.95 6.75
N THR A 132 10.54 20.33 6.27
CA THR A 132 10.16 20.19 4.85
C THR A 132 8.95 21.05 4.52
N ASP A 133 8.83 21.47 3.26
CA ASP A 133 7.70 22.27 2.76
C ASP A 133 6.52 21.39 2.32
N ILE A 134 6.71 20.07 2.22
CA ILE A 134 5.63 19.15 1.88
C ILE A 134 4.92 18.63 3.13
N ARG A 135 3.74 18.05 2.95
CA ARG A 135 2.97 17.48 4.08
C ARG A 135 3.76 16.37 4.78
N PHE A 136 4.13 16.60 6.02
CA PHE A 136 4.90 15.67 6.82
C PHE A 136 4.21 15.46 8.17
N LYS A 137 3.83 14.22 8.46
CA LYS A 137 3.16 13.89 9.71
C LYS A 137 3.85 12.70 10.39
N VAL A 138 4.32 12.94 11.59
CA VAL A 138 4.84 11.89 12.48
C VAL A 138 3.74 11.48 13.45
N ASN A 139 3.51 10.18 13.58
CA ASN A 139 2.60 9.62 14.57
C ASN A 139 3.40 8.75 15.52
N ARG A 140 3.21 8.96 16.82
CA ARG A 140 3.66 8.01 17.84
C ARG A 140 2.74 6.80 17.79
N VAL A 141 3.29 5.63 17.59
CA VAL A 141 2.55 4.38 17.45
C VAL A 141 2.92 3.44 18.60
N GLU A 142 1.96 3.20 19.48
CA GLU A 142 2.07 2.17 20.50
C GLU A 142 1.62 0.85 19.89
N ILE A 143 2.56 -0.06 19.64
CA ILE A 143 2.33 -1.32 18.92
C ILE A 143 1.19 -2.12 19.56
N GLU A 144 1.12 -2.16 20.89
CA GLU A 144 0.14 -2.95 21.62
C GLU A 144 -1.28 -2.37 21.57
N LYS A 145 -1.42 -1.04 21.45
CA LYS A 145 -2.72 -0.37 21.51
C LYS A 145 -3.32 -0.04 20.15
N THR A 146 -2.48 0.20 19.15
CA THR A 146 -2.93 0.74 17.87
C THR A 146 -3.01 -0.30 16.75
N TRP A 147 -2.60 -1.52 17.03
CA TRP A 147 -2.45 -2.52 16.01
C TRP A 147 -3.74 -3.26 15.70
N ILE A 148 -4.25 -3.10 14.50
CA ILE A 148 -5.28 -4.00 13.95
C ILE A 148 -4.59 -5.33 13.70
N GLU A 149 -5.01 -6.37 14.41
CA GLU A 149 -4.47 -7.71 14.24
C GLU A 149 -4.81 -8.28 12.85
N ARG A 150 -3.97 -7.94 11.87
CA ARG A 150 -4.16 -8.41 10.50
C ARG A 150 -3.76 -9.87 10.35
N MET A 151 -2.80 -10.35 11.14
CA MET A 151 -2.29 -11.71 11.04
C MET A 151 -3.31 -12.75 11.48
N GLY A 152 -4.07 -12.46 12.54
CA GLY A 152 -5.10 -13.36 13.06
C GLY A 152 -6.41 -13.38 12.27
N VAL A 153 -6.58 -12.53 11.25
CA VAL A 153 -7.87 -12.44 10.53
C VAL A 153 -8.31 -13.77 9.89
N TYR A 154 -7.35 -14.62 9.52
CA TYR A 154 -7.66 -15.92 8.92
C TYR A 154 -8.21 -16.93 9.93
N ASP A 155 -7.96 -16.71 11.21
CA ASP A 155 -8.33 -17.60 12.32
C ASP A 155 -9.59 -17.11 13.05
N LEU A 156 -10.08 -15.92 12.71
CA LEU A 156 -11.33 -15.40 13.26
C LEU A 156 -12.53 -16.21 12.75
N PRO A 157 -13.57 -16.38 13.56
CA PRO A 157 -14.84 -16.92 13.10
C PRO A 157 -15.49 -16.01 12.06
N GLU A 158 -16.33 -16.57 11.20
CA GLU A 158 -17.15 -15.76 10.32
C GLU A 158 -18.19 -15.00 11.16
N ASN A 159 -18.25 -13.69 10.97
CA ASN A 159 -19.10 -12.79 11.76
C ASN A 159 -20.41 -12.41 11.06
N GLY A 160 -20.66 -12.98 9.88
CA GLY A 160 -21.88 -12.72 9.10
C GLY A 160 -22.03 -11.26 8.61
N SER A 161 -20.94 -10.50 8.59
CA SER A 161 -20.99 -9.09 8.19
C SER A 161 -21.53 -8.92 6.77
N THR A 162 -22.52 -8.06 6.62
CA THR A 162 -23.09 -7.60 5.34
C THR A 162 -22.72 -6.15 5.03
N GLU A 163 -21.85 -5.56 5.85
CA GLU A 163 -21.41 -4.18 5.66
C GLU A 163 -20.71 -3.99 4.31
N PRO A 164 -21.01 -2.92 3.56
CA PRO A 164 -20.33 -2.59 2.32
C PRO A 164 -18.81 -2.51 2.46
N CYS A 165 -18.09 -2.99 1.46
CA CYS A 165 -16.63 -2.88 1.38
C CYS A 165 -16.18 -2.42 0.01
N TYR A 166 -15.41 -1.36 -0.02
CA TYR A 166 -14.93 -0.72 -1.24
C TYR A 166 -13.46 -1.02 -1.56
N ALA A 167 -12.81 -1.87 -0.72
CA ALA A 167 -11.35 -2.04 -0.74
C ALA A 167 -10.74 -2.46 -2.08
N PRO A 168 -11.27 -3.44 -2.84
CA PRO A 168 -10.53 -4.00 -3.98
C PRO A 168 -10.27 -3.01 -5.11
N LEU A 169 -11.12 -2.00 -5.25
CA LEU A 169 -10.99 -1.01 -6.31
C LEU A 169 -10.50 0.34 -5.80
N THR A 170 -10.92 0.75 -4.58
CA THR A 170 -10.47 2.03 -4.01
C THR A 170 -8.98 2.02 -3.64
N ASP A 171 -8.40 0.84 -3.41
CA ASP A 171 -6.97 0.65 -3.13
C ASP A 171 -6.46 -0.58 -3.89
N ILE A 172 -6.04 -0.38 -5.13
CA ILE A 172 -5.43 -1.44 -5.93
C ILE A 172 -4.05 -1.75 -5.36
N GLN A 173 -3.87 -2.98 -4.88
CA GLN A 173 -2.62 -3.41 -4.24
C GLN A 173 -1.87 -4.41 -5.12
N ILE A 174 -0.65 -4.05 -5.47
CA ILE A 174 0.28 -4.86 -6.25
C ILE A 174 1.37 -5.35 -5.30
N THR A 175 1.46 -6.66 -5.12
CA THR A 175 2.44 -7.28 -4.22
C THR A 175 3.84 -7.29 -4.82
N HIS A 176 4.86 -7.48 -3.99
CA HIS A 176 6.25 -7.68 -4.40
C HIS A 176 6.44 -8.86 -5.37
N ALA A 177 5.50 -9.81 -5.38
CA ALA A 177 5.45 -10.93 -6.31
C ALA A 177 4.65 -10.62 -7.60
N GLY A 178 4.29 -9.37 -7.87
CA GLY A 178 3.56 -8.96 -9.07
C GLY A 178 2.08 -9.37 -9.10
N LYS A 179 1.53 -9.84 -7.99
CA LYS A 179 0.10 -10.20 -7.90
C LYS A 179 -0.75 -8.99 -7.55
N VAL A 180 -1.95 -8.88 -8.13
CA VAL A 180 -2.96 -7.92 -7.71
C VAL A 180 -3.86 -8.62 -6.70
N ARG A 181 -3.77 -8.24 -5.41
CA ARG A 181 -4.50 -8.88 -4.31
C ARG A 181 -5.79 -8.16 -3.95
N LEU A 182 -6.66 -8.84 -3.21
CA LEU A 182 -7.96 -8.32 -2.78
C LEU A 182 -7.86 -7.02 -1.97
N CYS A 183 -7.05 -7.01 -0.92
CA CYS A 183 -6.87 -5.86 -0.04
C CYS A 183 -5.72 -6.10 0.96
N CYS A 184 -5.39 -5.11 1.79
CA CYS A 184 -4.33 -5.26 2.79
C CYS A 184 -4.68 -6.23 3.94
N VAL A 185 -5.92 -6.66 4.11
CA VAL A 185 -6.26 -7.69 5.10
C VAL A 185 -5.91 -9.08 4.59
N ASP A 186 -5.94 -9.29 3.26
CA ASP A 186 -5.48 -10.52 2.61
C ASP A 186 -3.94 -10.54 2.48
N TRP A 187 -3.26 -10.46 3.61
CA TRP A 187 -1.80 -10.34 3.62
C TRP A 187 -1.07 -11.57 3.05
N LYS A 188 -1.68 -12.76 3.13
CA LYS A 188 -1.17 -13.99 2.49
C LYS A 188 -1.42 -14.02 0.97
N SER A 189 -2.12 -13.01 0.42
CA SER A 189 -2.51 -12.94 -1.00
C SER A 189 -3.20 -14.21 -1.50
N ARG A 190 -4.11 -14.77 -0.67
CA ARG A 190 -4.90 -15.96 -1.02
C ARG A 190 -5.93 -15.67 -2.10
N ILE A 191 -6.33 -14.40 -2.22
CA ILE A 191 -7.32 -13.94 -3.21
C ILE A 191 -6.62 -12.93 -4.12
N THR A 192 -6.32 -13.35 -5.33
CA THR A 192 -5.64 -12.51 -6.33
C THR A 192 -6.46 -12.43 -7.61
N PHE A 193 -6.42 -11.27 -8.24
CA PHE A 193 -7.18 -10.97 -9.46
C PHE A 193 -6.33 -11.01 -10.72
N GLY A 194 -5.02 -11.11 -10.58
CA GLY A 194 -4.12 -11.20 -11.70
C GLY A 194 -2.66 -11.30 -11.32
N ASP A 195 -1.88 -11.70 -12.31
CA ASP A 195 -0.43 -11.81 -12.26
C ASP A 195 0.19 -10.87 -13.30
N LEU A 196 0.78 -9.77 -12.83
CA LEU A 196 1.36 -8.76 -13.71
C LEU A 196 2.67 -9.20 -14.41
N HIS A 197 3.17 -10.40 -14.11
CA HIS A 197 4.19 -11.05 -14.93
C HIS A 197 3.62 -11.58 -16.26
N ARG A 198 2.32 -11.93 -16.30
CA ARG A 198 1.65 -12.60 -17.42
C ARG A 198 0.65 -11.74 -18.14
N GLU A 199 0.11 -10.72 -17.46
CA GLU A 199 -0.94 -9.86 -17.99
C GLU A 199 -0.78 -8.40 -17.54
N THR A 200 -1.53 -7.50 -18.17
CA THR A 200 -1.50 -6.07 -17.83
C THR A 200 -2.58 -5.74 -16.80
N LEU A 201 -2.38 -4.65 -16.04
CA LEU A 201 -3.41 -4.15 -15.14
C LEU A 201 -4.74 -3.88 -15.85
N ARG A 202 -4.73 -3.49 -17.13
CA ARG A 202 -5.95 -3.31 -17.93
C ARG A 202 -6.82 -4.57 -18.01
N LYS A 203 -6.19 -5.75 -18.11
CA LYS A 203 -6.88 -7.05 -18.12
C LYS A 203 -7.39 -7.45 -16.73
N VAL A 204 -6.78 -6.94 -15.67
CA VAL A 204 -7.17 -7.20 -14.28
C VAL A 204 -8.36 -6.33 -13.84
N LEU A 205 -8.42 -5.08 -14.29
CA LEU A 205 -9.46 -4.12 -13.89
C LEU A 205 -10.91 -4.63 -13.99
N PRO A 206 -11.34 -5.33 -15.04
CA PRO A 206 -12.72 -5.86 -15.11
C PRO A 206 -13.07 -6.79 -13.95
N ARG A 207 -12.13 -7.66 -13.54
CA ARG A 207 -12.29 -8.59 -12.40
C ARG A 207 -12.39 -7.83 -11.07
N LEU A 208 -11.57 -6.78 -10.90
CA LEU A 208 -11.65 -5.92 -9.71
C LEU A 208 -13.00 -5.19 -9.64
N HIS A 209 -13.52 -4.69 -10.77
CA HIS A 209 -14.81 -4.03 -10.84
C HIS A 209 -15.97 -4.97 -10.48
N GLU A 210 -15.98 -6.20 -11.01
CA GLU A 210 -16.99 -7.19 -10.68
C GLU A 210 -17.05 -7.45 -9.17
N ILE A 211 -15.91 -7.67 -8.55
CA ILE A 211 -15.83 -7.93 -7.11
C ILE A 211 -16.17 -6.68 -6.29
N TYR A 212 -15.74 -5.51 -6.73
CA TYR A 212 -16.11 -4.24 -6.10
C TYR A 212 -17.64 -4.06 -6.07
N GLU A 213 -18.33 -4.33 -7.19
CA GLU A 213 -19.79 -4.20 -7.27
C GLU A 213 -20.49 -5.11 -6.25
N LYS A 214 -20.05 -6.34 -6.07
CA LYS A 214 -20.59 -7.28 -5.08
C LYS A 214 -20.30 -6.80 -3.65
N LEU A 215 -19.04 -6.53 -3.33
CA LEU A 215 -18.64 -6.12 -2.00
C LEU A 215 -19.21 -4.77 -1.58
N SER A 216 -19.42 -3.84 -2.52
CA SER A 216 -20.03 -2.53 -2.24
C SER A 216 -21.52 -2.63 -1.87
N LYS A 217 -22.19 -3.71 -2.24
CA LYS A 217 -23.56 -4.05 -1.83
C LYS A 217 -23.63 -4.89 -0.55
N GLY A 218 -22.48 -5.17 0.08
CA GLY A 218 -22.40 -5.98 1.28
C GLY A 218 -22.29 -7.49 1.03
N GLU A 219 -22.19 -7.93 -0.22
CA GLU A 219 -22.02 -9.32 -0.57
C GLU A 219 -20.59 -9.80 -0.22
N ARG A 220 -20.40 -10.34 0.99
CA ARG A 220 -19.09 -10.82 1.48
C ARG A 220 -18.74 -12.19 0.91
N ILE A 221 -18.48 -12.24 -0.41
CA ILE A 221 -18.32 -13.46 -1.20
C ILE A 221 -17.12 -14.34 -0.79
N PHE A 222 -16.11 -13.76 -0.18
CA PHE A 222 -14.93 -14.51 0.26
C PHE A 222 -14.99 -14.83 1.77
N PRO A 223 -14.51 -16.02 2.21
CA PRO A 223 -14.44 -16.35 3.64
C PRO A 223 -13.69 -15.29 4.46
N LEU A 224 -12.59 -14.76 3.94
CA LEU A 224 -11.84 -13.66 4.55
C LEU A 224 -12.72 -12.42 4.77
N CYS A 225 -13.56 -12.07 3.80
CA CYS A 225 -14.46 -10.92 3.89
C CYS A 225 -15.53 -11.12 4.97
N ARG A 226 -16.01 -12.34 5.16
CA ARG A 226 -16.98 -12.69 6.22
C ARG A 226 -16.40 -12.70 7.63
N ARG A 227 -15.06 -12.72 7.75
CA ARG A 227 -14.32 -12.63 9.03
C ARG A 227 -13.83 -11.20 9.31
N CYS A 228 -13.80 -10.35 8.30
CA CYS A 228 -13.23 -9.02 8.40
C CYS A 228 -14.20 -8.04 9.06
N GLY A 229 -13.83 -7.54 10.26
CA GLY A 229 -14.56 -6.46 10.95
C GLY A 229 -14.21 -5.05 10.48
N THR A 230 -13.36 -4.91 9.45
CA THR A 230 -12.89 -3.60 9.01
C THR A 230 -13.94 -2.90 8.14
N ARG A 231 -14.46 -1.78 8.64
CA ARG A 231 -15.28 -0.85 7.84
C ARG A 231 -14.35 0.03 7.02
N ARG A 232 -14.27 -0.20 5.72
CA ARG A 232 -13.53 0.68 4.82
C ARG A 232 -14.50 1.59 4.10
N ARG A 233 -14.58 2.83 4.58
CA ARG A 233 -15.29 3.92 3.90
C ARG A 233 -14.43 4.42 2.73
N ILE A 234 -15.10 4.90 1.69
CA ILE A 234 -14.49 5.73 0.65
C ILE A 234 -14.06 7.02 1.36
N GLY A 235 -12.76 7.28 1.41
CA GLY A 235 -12.19 8.52 1.93
C GLY A 235 -11.46 9.27 0.83
#